data_e4d8e9ff71c0f323cbd071e6cc09a1ce
#
_entry.id   e4d8e9ff71c0f323cbd071e6cc09a1ce
#
_cell.length_a   1.000
_cell.length_b   1.000
_cell.length_c   1.000
_cell.angle_alpha   90.00
_cell.angle_beta   90.00
_cell.angle_gamma   90.00
#
_symmetry.space_group_name_H-M   'P 1'
#
loop_
_entity.id
_entity.type
_entity.pdbx_description
1 polymer ?
#
loop_
_entity_poly.entity_id
_entity_poly.type
_entity_poly.pdbx_seq_one_letter_code
_entity_poly.pdbx_strand_id
1 'polypeptide(L)'
;DVDINESNDDDEYHVMQLIGCAAILESGETFGEITDVINLPGQDLLAIKTTQGEQLIPFVHQLVPTVDIANKKVVVIPPTN
;
A
#
# COMPACT_ATOMS: atom_id res chain seq x y z
N ASP A 1 16.75 10.26 -15.14
CA ASP A 1 16.60 10.13 -14.56
C ASP A 1 16.79 9.98 -14.01
N VAL A 2 16.90 9.88 -14.17
CA VAL A 2 16.86 9.61 -13.39
C VAL A 2 17.09 9.38 -12.75
N ASP A 3 17.18 9.27 -12.88
CA ASP A 3 17.23 8.94 -12.09
C ASP A 3 17.35 8.63 -11.38
N ILE A 4 17.62 8.56 -11.57
CA ILE A 4 17.58 8.14 -10.79
C ILE A 4 17.68 7.88 -10.07
N ASN A 5 17.71 7.72 -10.10
CA ASN A 5 17.60 7.31 -9.18
C ASN A 5 17.59 6.84 -8.68
N GLU A 6 17.70 6.61 -8.83
CA GLU A 6 17.54 6.06 -8.24
C GLU A 6 17.62 5.47 -7.54
N SER A 7 17.94 5.08 -7.53
CA SER A 7 17.92 4.57 -6.76
C SER A 7 17.97 4.02 -6.09
N ASN A 8 18.15 3.66 -5.88
CA ASN A 8 18.13 3.28 -5.04
C ASN A 8 17.77 2.76 -4.25
N ASP A 9 17.95 2.64 -3.85
CA ASP A 9 17.31 2.06 -3.00
C ASP A 9 16.17 1.48 -3.45
N ASP A 10 16.17 0.55 -4.04
CA ASP A 10 15.18 0.00 -4.71
C ASP A 10 14.23 -0.74 -3.91
N ASP A 11 14.56 -1.25 -2.81
CA ASP A 11 13.70 -1.97 -1.98
C ASP A 11 12.91 -1.11 -1.12
N GLU A 12 13.14 0.17 -1.12
CA GLU A 12 12.45 1.07 -0.26
C GLU A 12 11.54 1.92 -1.05
N TYR A 13 10.27 1.93 -0.70
CA TYR A 13 9.32 2.83 -1.32
C TYR A 13 9.22 4.06 -0.47
N HIS A 14 9.16 5.20 -1.11
CA HIS A 14 8.73 6.38 -0.38
C HIS A 14 7.27 6.14 -0.04
N VAL A 15 6.94 6.23 1.24
CA VAL A 15 5.57 5.95 1.66
C VAL A 15 4.58 6.83 0.94
N MET A 16 5.00 8.04 0.54
CA MET A 16 4.09 8.92 -0.16
C MET A 16 3.72 8.40 -1.53
N GLN A 17 4.52 7.50 -2.10
CA GLN A 17 4.16 6.91 -3.39
C GLN A 17 3.02 5.92 -3.26
N LEU A 18 2.76 5.44 -2.07
CA LEU A 18 1.64 4.53 -1.85
C LEU A 18 0.32 5.27 -1.80
N ILE A 19 0.34 6.55 -1.45
CA ILE A 19 -0.87 7.34 -1.37
C ILE A 19 -1.40 7.55 -2.78
N GLY A 20 -2.67 7.25 -2.97
CA GLY A 20 -3.29 7.36 -4.28
C GLY A 20 -3.30 6.06 -5.06
N CYS A 21 -2.61 5.04 -4.56
CA CYS A 21 -2.63 3.74 -5.21
C CYS A 21 -3.93 3.02 -4.89
N ALA A 22 -4.38 2.18 -5.81
CA ALA A 22 -5.57 1.37 -5.59
C ALA A 22 -5.19 0.18 -4.75
N ALA A 23 -5.96 -0.09 -3.71
CA ALA A 23 -5.80 -1.29 -2.91
C ALA A 23 -6.69 -2.36 -3.52
N ILE A 24 -6.10 -3.48 -3.91
CA ILE A 24 -6.77 -4.52 -4.65
C ILE A 24 -6.64 -5.81 -3.89
N LEU A 25 -7.72 -6.57 -3.84
CA LEU A 25 -7.71 -7.88 -3.20
C LEU A 25 -7.00 -8.89 -4.09
N GLU A 26 -6.59 -9.99 -3.49
CA GLU A 26 -5.95 -11.06 -4.26
C GLU A 26 -6.83 -11.56 -5.39
N SER A 27 -8.14 -11.47 -5.23
CA SER A 27 -9.06 -11.90 -6.27
C SER A 27 -9.09 -10.95 -7.45
N GLY A 28 -8.50 -9.76 -7.30
CA GLY A 28 -8.51 -8.76 -8.35
C GLY A 28 -9.55 -7.67 -8.17
N GLU A 29 -10.38 -7.79 -7.14
CA GLU A 29 -11.39 -6.79 -6.88
C GLU A 29 -10.79 -5.59 -6.18
N THR A 30 -11.33 -4.42 -6.45
CA THR A 30 -10.86 -3.21 -5.80
C THR A 30 -11.37 -3.19 -4.36
N PHE A 31 -10.44 -3.13 -3.43
CA PHE A 31 -10.78 -3.02 -2.01
C PHE A 31 -11.03 -1.56 -1.64
N GLY A 32 -10.17 -0.69 -2.10
CA GLY A 32 -10.30 0.73 -1.81
C GLY A 32 -9.14 1.50 -2.38
N GLU A 33 -8.89 2.66 -1.79
CA GLU A 33 -7.80 3.52 -2.24
C GLU A 33 -6.97 3.92 -1.03
N ILE A 34 -5.65 3.87 -1.16
CA ILE A 34 -4.76 4.29 -0.09
C ILE A 34 -4.77 5.80 -0.01
N THR A 35 -5.25 6.35 1.10
CA THR A 35 -5.34 7.78 1.27
C THR A 35 -4.25 8.33 2.17
N ASP A 36 -3.62 7.48 2.97
CA ASP A 36 -2.58 7.94 3.87
C ASP A 36 -1.76 6.76 4.33
N VAL A 37 -0.61 7.05 4.91
CA VAL A 37 0.24 6.03 5.51
C VAL A 37 0.58 6.54 6.91
N ILE A 38 0.28 5.74 7.91
CA ILE A 38 0.48 6.12 9.30
C ILE A 38 1.73 5.41 9.79
N ASN A 39 2.70 6.20 10.24
CA ASN A 39 3.95 5.63 10.72
C ASN A 39 3.88 5.46 12.22
N LEU A 40 4.04 4.22 12.67
CA LEU A 40 4.05 3.90 14.08
C LEU A 40 5.38 3.27 14.43
N PRO A 41 5.80 3.38 15.70
CA PRO A 41 7.01 2.66 16.11
C PRO A 41 6.82 1.17 15.84
N GLY A 42 7.70 0.61 15.06
CA GLY A 42 7.68 -0.80 14.78
C GLY A 42 6.85 -1.24 13.60
N GLN A 43 5.97 -0.40 13.10
CA GLN A 43 5.22 -0.78 11.89
C GLN A 43 4.53 0.43 11.29
N ASP A 44 4.17 0.30 10.02
CA ASP A 44 3.41 1.30 9.32
C ASP A 44 2.03 0.74 9.03
N LEU A 45 1.04 1.61 8.97
CA LEU A 45 -0.31 1.24 8.61
C LEU A 45 -0.73 1.97 7.35
N LEU A 46 -1.40 1.27 6.47
CA LEU A 46 -1.97 1.89 5.28
C LEU A 46 -3.42 2.25 5.58
N ALA A 47 -3.74 3.52 5.42
CA ALA A 47 -5.10 3.99 5.57
C ALA A 47 -5.77 3.87 4.21
N ILE A 48 -6.76 3.00 4.12
CA ILE A 48 -7.42 2.68 2.86
C ILE A 48 -8.88 3.06 2.97
N LYS A 49 -9.32 3.89 2.04
CA LYS A 49 -10.72 4.29 2.02
C LYS A 49 -11.50 3.31 1.19
N THR A 50 -12.46 2.65 1.81
CA THR A 50 -13.30 1.67 1.13
C THR A 50 -14.73 2.17 1.10
N THR A 51 -15.61 1.42 0.43
CA THR A 51 -17.01 1.77 0.39
C THR A 51 -17.67 1.68 1.76
N GLN A 52 -17.04 0.99 2.70
CA GLN A 52 -17.58 0.84 4.04
C GLN A 52 -16.88 1.75 5.05
N GLY A 53 -15.97 2.59 4.57
CA GLY A 53 -15.25 3.50 5.45
C GLY A 53 -13.76 3.23 5.41
N GLU A 54 -13.03 3.91 6.28
CA GLU A 54 -11.59 3.79 6.29
C GLU A 54 -11.15 2.53 7.02
N GLN A 55 -10.21 1.81 6.42
CA GLN A 55 -9.62 0.62 7.01
C GLN A 55 -8.13 0.84 7.18
N LEU A 56 -7.58 0.34 8.26
CA LEU A 56 -6.14 0.40 8.50
C LEU A 56 -5.56 -0.99 8.34
N ILE A 57 -4.62 -1.14 7.43
CA ILE A 57 -4.01 -2.43 7.13
C ILE A 57 -2.52 -2.32 7.45
N PRO A 58 -1.98 -3.15 8.33
CA PRO A 58 -0.53 -3.14 8.59
C PRO A 58 0.26 -3.42 7.31
N PHE A 59 1.30 -2.64 7.11
CA PHE A 59 2.13 -2.80 5.92
C PHE A 59 3.16 -3.89 6.17
N VAL A 60 2.72 -5.13 6.10
CA VAL A 60 3.56 -6.31 6.30
C VAL A 60 3.32 -7.26 5.14
N HIS A 61 4.31 -8.09 4.84
CA HIS A 61 4.22 -8.97 3.68
C HIS A 61 3.01 -9.89 3.74
N GLN A 62 2.62 -10.29 4.92
CA GLN A 62 1.49 -11.21 5.06
C GLN A 62 0.18 -10.57 4.62
N LEU A 63 0.06 -9.28 4.78
CA LEU A 63 -1.17 -8.57 4.44
C LEU A 63 -1.02 -7.69 3.20
N VAL A 64 0.21 -7.39 2.81
CA VAL A 64 0.48 -6.58 1.62
C VAL A 64 1.58 -7.28 0.83
N PRO A 65 1.24 -8.37 0.14
CA PRO A 65 2.26 -9.18 -0.54
C PRO A 65 2.81 -8.53 -1.79
N THR A 66 2.10 -7.62 -2.40
CA THR A 66 2.54 -7.03 -3.67
C THR A 66 2.28 -5.54 -3.67
N VAL A 67 3.30 -4.79 -4.07
CA VAL A 67 3.20 -3.35 -4.23
C VAL A 67 3.68 -3.03 -5.64
N ASP A 68 2.81 -2.42 -6.43
CA ASP A 68 3.12 -2.08 -7.82
C ASP A 68 2.95 -0.59 -8.00
N ILE A 69 4.00 0.15 -7.68
CA ILE A 69 3.96 1.60 -7.75
C ILE A 69 3.78 2.05 -9.20
N ALA A 70 4.40 1.34 -10.14
CA ALA A 70 4.34 1.75 -11.53
C ALA A 70 2.92 1.76 -12.06
N ASN A 71 2.10 0.82 -11.61
CA ASN A 71 0.70 0.75 -12.02
C ASN A 71 -0.23 1.30 -10.95
N LYS A 72 0.34 1.82 -9.86
CA LYS A 72 -0.42 2.40 -8.76
C LYS A 72 -1.42 1.41 -8.19
N LYS A 73 -0.96 0.21 -7.96
CA LYS A 73 -1.76 -0.86 -7.39
C LYS A 73 -1.04 -1.50 -6.23
N VAL A 74 -1.77 -1.82 -5.21
CA VAL A 74 -1.21 -2.52 -4.05
C VAL A 74 -2.18 -3.64 -3.71
N VAL A 75 -1.67 -4.86 -3.70
CA VAL A 75 -2.49 -6.01 -3.33
C VAL A 75 -2.51 -6.11 -1.82
N VAL A 76 -3.70 -6.15 -1.25
CA VAL A 76 -3.86 -6.23 0.20
C VAL A 76 -4.74 -7.43 0.54
N ILE A 77 -4.47 -8.00 1.71
CA ILE A 77 -5.25 -9.11 2.23
C ILE A 77 -5.79 -8.64 3.57
N PRO A 78 -6.99 -8.05 3.57
CA PRO A 78 -7.50 -7.53 4.84
C PRO A 78 -7.75 -8.69 5.80
N PRO A 79 -7.48 -8.47 7.09
CA PRO A 79 -7.75 -9.52 8.05
C PRO A 79 -9.24 -9.79 8.10
N THR A 80 -9.58 -11.07 8.10
CA THR A 80 -10.98 -11.46 8.19
C THR A 80 -11.19 -12.18 9.50
N ASN A 81 -12.38 -12.09 9.98
CA ASN A 81 -12.72 -12.73 11.24
C ASN A 81 -13.43 -14.02 11.04
#